data_e37ef30cfca37f2053a668e83db9b777
#
_entry.id   e37ef30cfca37f2053a668e83db9b777
#
_cell.length_a   1.000
_cell.length_b   1.000
_cell.length_c   1.000
_cell.angle_alpha   90.00
_cell.angle_beta   90.00
_cell.angle_gamma   90.00
#
_symmetry.space_group_name_H-M   'P 1'
#
loop_
_entity.id
_entity.type
_entity.pdbx_description
1 polymer ?
#
loop_
_entity_poly.entity_id
_entity_poly.type
_entity_poly.pdbx_seq_one_letter_code
_entity_poly.pdbx_strand_id
1 'polypeptide(L)'
;MGLLVEKYRPDSLEHIVLPYYVKEKIKQMIDSKNIPNLLLYGPPGTGKTTIARIIIKNILNNEKNALVLNASDDRGIDVIRNKITPFISVKPANDNFRIVFMEEVGAPQGGLTMAAQSALLNIIEDKHTYARFIMTTNFPERLLPSLRSRFVQIKIEEMQKDDMLDRLKYICEQEQIQYDDQQLMRIINTTYPNMRNALQLLEGCIVQRANVKLIDDNLLTKAIAEIYSINRIELSKQFIVALWKNRKNFTKETIKTLPFVIDRIEDIPIETVMQLLDKKDELELIEMMIDLRKKNKDASLIDLIAQILNSE
;
A
#
# COMPACT_ATOMS: atom_id res chain seq x y z
N MET A 1 -24.37 -3.25 -8.15
CA MET A 1 -23.18 -3.79 -8.84
C MET A 1 -22.08 -3.91 -7.79
N GLY A 2 -21.48 -5.08 -7.62
CA GLY A 2 -20.31 -5.23 -6.73
C GLY A 2 -19.09 -4.65 -7.42
N LEU A 3 -18.20 -3.97 -6.67
CA LEU A 3 -16.96 -3.42 -7.18
C LEU A 3 -16.13 -4.51 -7.87
N LEU A 4 -15.56 -4.25 -9.05
CA LEU A 4 -14.73 -5.20 -9.79
C LEU A 4 -13.59 -5.74 -8.93
N VAL A 5 -13.02 -4.90 -8.08
CA VAL A 5 -11.96 -5.28 -7.13
C VAL A 5 -12.38 -6.42 -6.20
N GLU A 6 -13.62 -6.40 -5.70
CA GLU A 6 -14.11 -7.43 -4.79
C GLU A 6 -14.63 -8.66 -5.57
N LYS A 7 -15.33 -8.45 -6.68
CA LYS A 7 -15.88 -9.52 -7.51
C LYS A 7 -14.78 -10.42 -8.11
N TYR A 8 -13.66 -9.82 -8.52
CA TYR A 8 -12.54 -10.51 -9.16
C TYR A 8 -11.35 -10.74 -8.24
N ARG A 9 -11.55 -10.61 -6.92
CA ARG A 9 -10.54 -11.01 -5.95
C ARG A 9 -10.31 -12.52 -6.06
N PRO A 10 -9.08 -12.98 -6.33
CA PRO A 10 -8.79 -14.41 -6.41
C PRO A 10 -9.22 -15.14 -5.14
N ASP A 11 -9.91 -16.26 -5.30
CA ASP A 11 -10.41 -17.14 -4.24
C ASP A 11 -9.64 -18.46 -4.15
N SER A 12 -8.78 -18.72 -5.11
CA SER A 12 -7.92 -19.89 -5.19
C SER A 12 -6.51 -19.54 -5.64
N LEU A 13 -5.57 -20.44 -5.39
CA LEU A 13 -4.16 -20.26 -5.74
C LEU A 13 -3.94 -20.29 -7.27
N GLU A 14 -4.82 -20.96 -8.02
CA GLU A 14 -4.75 -21.01 -9.48
C GLU A 14 -5.01 -19.63 -10.10
N HIS A 15 -5.98 -18.90 -9.54
CA HIS A 15 -6.42 -17.61 -10.08
C HIS A 15 -5.53 -16.43 -9.69
N ILE A 16 -4.54 -16.65 -8.80
CA ILE A 16 -3.60 -15.60 -8.42
C ILE A 16 -2.32 -15.67 -9.27
N VAL A 17 -1.89 -14.54 -9.78
CA VAL A 17 -0.63 -14.44 -10.52
C VAL A 17 0.52 -14.26 -9.53
N LEU A 18 1.41 -15.23 -9.49
CA LEU A 18 2.59 -15.27 -8.62
C LEU A 18 3.74 -15.95 -9.35
N PRO A 19 5.00 -15.60 -9.03
CA PRO A 19 6.15 -16.37 -9.49
C PRO A 19 6.00 -17.85 -9.11
N TYR A 20 6.37 -18.73 -10.02
CA TYR A 20 6.20 -20.20 -9.88
C TYR A 20 6.70 -20.72 -8.52
N TYR A 21 7.90 -20.30 -8.11
CA TYR A 21 8.50 -20.75 -6.84
C TYR A 21 7.70 -20.34 -5.59
N VAL A 22 7.06 -19.15 -5.62
CA VAL A 22 6.18 -18.68 -4.54
C VAL A 22 4.91 -19.51 -4.51
N LYS A 23 4.32 -19.73 -5.69
CA LYS A 23 3.08 -20.51 -5.85
C LYS A 23 3.26 -21.94 -5.36
N GLU A 24 4.35 -22.61 -5.75
CA GLU A 24 4.69 -23.95 -5.29
C GLU A 24 4.92 -24.03 -3.78
N LYS A 25 5.64 -23.07 -3.20
CA LYS A 25 5.87 -23.02 -1.75
C LYS A 25 4.56 -22.89 -0.97
N ILE A 26 3.65 -22.03 -1.43
CA ILE A 26 2.33 -21.87 -0.79
C ILE A 26 1.50 -23.13 -0.98
N LYS A 27 1.51 -23.75 -2.18
CA LYS A 27 0.82 -24.99 -2.47
C LYS A 27 1.26 -26.11 -1.54
N GLN A 28 2.56 -26.32 -1.35
CA GLN A 28 3.07 -27.34 -0.41
C GLN A 28 2.59 -27.12 1.03
N MET A 29 2.46 -25.87 1.48
CA MET A 29 1.92 -25.55 2.80
C MET A 29 0.42 -25.91 2.89
N ILE A 30 -0.34 -25.62 1.85
CA ILE A 30 -1.76 -25.94 1.76
C ILE A 30 -1.98 -27.46 1.73
N ASP A 31 -1.24 -28.17 0.89
CA ASP A 31 -1.36 -29.62 0.69
C ASP A 31 -0.98 -30.41 1.95
N SER A 32 0.06 -29.93 2.67
CA SER A 32 0.47 -30.53 3.95
C SER A 32 -0.45 -30.16 5.11
N LYS A 33 -1.38 -29.23 4.92
CA LYS A 33 -2.21 -28.62 5.96
C LYS A 33 -1.38 -28.16 7.18
N ASN A 34 -0.17 -27.69 6.95
CA ASN A 34 0.73 -27.20 7.98
C ASN A 34 1.50 -25.97 7.47
N ILE A 35 1.48 -24.92 8.28
CA ILE A 35 2.22 -23.68 7.98
C ILE A 35 3.12 -23.30 9.15
N PRO A 36 4.29 -22.71 8.86
CA PRO A 36 5.04 -21.95 9.84
C PRO A 36 4.35 -20.60 10.10
N ASN A 37 4.88 -19.79 11.02
CA ASN A 37 4.53 -18.38 11.06
C ASN A 37 5.00 -17.71 9.78
N LEU A 38 4.12 -16.97 9.10
CA LEU A 38 4.36 -16.39 7.78
C LEU A 38 4.33 -14.86 7.82
N LEU A 39 5.35 -14.24 7.23
CA LEU A 39 5.35 -12.81 6.92
C LEU A 39 5.33 -12.63 5.40
N LEU A 40 4.18 -12.20 4.86
CA LEU A 40 4.03 -11.83 3.46
C LEU A 40 4.31 -10.34 3.31
N TYR A 41 5.33 -9.97 2.54
CA TYR A 41 5.71 -8.57 2.38
C TYR A 41 5.97 -8.21 0.93
N GLY A 42 5.86 -6.92 0.60
CA GLY A 42 6.07 -6.41 -0.77
C GLY A 42 5.21 -5.18 -1.04
N PRO A 43 5.25 -4.62 -2.25
CA PRO A 43 4.52 -3.41 -2.62
C PRO A 43 3.02 -3.50 -2.41
N PRO A 44 2.31 -2.36 -2.26
CA PRO A 44 0.85 -2.37 -2.15
C PRO A 44 0.19 -2.91 -3.42
N GLY A 45 -0.97 -3.56 -3.28
CA GLY A 45 -1.74 -4.06 -4.42
C GLY A 45 -1.24 -5.37 -5.04
N THR A 46 -0.19 -6.01 -4.51
CA THR A 46 0.37 -7.27 -5.01
C THR A 46 -0.35 -8.54 -4.55
N GLY A 47 -1.46 -8.42 -3.80
CA GLY A 47 -2.27 -9.58 -3.41
C GLY A 47 -1.90 -10.25 -2.08
N LYS A 48 -1.03 -9.66 -1.23
CA LYS A 48 -0.62 -10.23 0.08
C LYS A 48 -1.79 -10.68 0.96
N THR A 49 -2.77 -9.82 1.17
CA THR A 49 -4.01 -10.13 1.92
C THR A 49 -4.81 -11.26 1.26
N THR A 50 -4.89 -11.25 -0.07
CA THR A 50 -5.58 -12.30 -0.84
C THR A 50 -4.91 -13.66 -0.65
N ILE A 51 -3.58 -13.71 -0.73
CA ILE A 51 -2.78 -14.92 -0.50
C ILE A 51 -3.02 -15.45 0.92
N ALA A 52 -2.94 -14.57 1.95
CA ALA A 52 -3.19 -14.96 3.32
C ALA A 52 -4.59 -15.58 3.50
N ARG A 53 -5.62 -14.98 2.90
CA ARG A 53 -6.99 -15.50 2.95
C ARG A 53 -7.15 -16.83 2.21
N ILE A 54 -6.50 -17.02 1.07
CA ILE A 54 -6.46 -18.29 0.34
C ILE A 54 -5.81 -19.38 1.21
N ILE A 55 -4.68 -19.09 1.85
CA ILE A 55 -4.00 -20.02 2.76
C ILE A 55 -4.95 -20.42 3.90
N ILE A 56 -5.56 -19.47 4.58
CA ILE A 56 -6.46 -19.70 5.72
C ILE A 56 -7.65 -20.58 5.28
N LYS A 57 -8.31 -20.21 4.18
CA LYS A 57 -9.47 -20.92 3.64
C LYS A 57 -9.17 -22.37 3.28
N ASN A 58 -7.97 -22.65 2.75
CA ASN A 58 -7.60 -24.00 2.33
C ASN A 58 -7.03 -24.87 3.44
N ILE A 59 -6.51 -24.28 4.51
CA ILE A 59 -5.89 -25.01 5.63
C ILE A 59 -6.92 -25.33 6.71
N LEU A 60 -7.72 -24.32 7.11
CA LEU A 60 -8.70 -24.51 8.18
C LEU A 60 -10.00 -25.12 7.67
N ASN A 61 -10.50 -26.12 8.42
CA ASN A 61 -11.81 -26.72 8.21
C ASN A 61 -12.92 -25.88 8.88
N ASN A 62 -12.56 -25.06 9.88
CA ASN A 62 -13.50 -24.23 10.61
C ASN A 62 -13.00 -22.78 10.66
N GLU A 63 -13.73 -21.88 10.04
CA GLU A 63 -13.41 -20.44 9.99
C GLU A 63 -13.30 -19.80 11.40
N LYS A 64 -13.99 -20.36 12.41
CA LYS A 64 -13.87 -19.89 13.80
C LYS A 64 -12.47 -20.10 14.40
N ASN A 65 -11.62 -20.89 13.76
CA ASN A 65 -10.22 -21.07 14.12
C ASN A 65 -9.29 -20.02 13.48
N ALA A 66 -9.84 -19.05 12.76
CA ALA A 66 -9.13 -17.86 12.26
C ALA A 66 -9.56 -16.60 13.03
N LEU A 67 -8.59 -15.83 13.50
CA LEU A 67 -8.76 -14.48 14.01
C LEU A 67 -8.10 -13.51 13.03
N VAL A 68 -8.90 -12.65 12.40
CA VAL A 68 -8.41 -11.65 11.45
C VAL A 68 -8.43 -10.28 12.12
N LEU A 69 -7.28 -9.61 12.13
CA LEU A 69 -7.08 -8.29 12.72
C LEU A 69 -6.44 -7.35 11.70
N ASN A 70 -6.85 -6.09 11.70
CA ASN A 70 -6.17 -5.04 10.97
C ASN A 70 -5.34 -4.20 11.95
N ALA A 71 -4.02 -4.17 11.78
CA ALA A 71 -3.14 -3.42 12.67
C ALA A 71 -3.36 -1.89 12.59
N SER A 72 -4.04 -1.38 11.55
CA SER A 72 -4.43 0.03 11.49
C SER A 72 -5.44 0.41 12.58
N ASP A 73 -6.33 -0.51 12.92
CA ASP A 73 -7.35 -0.33 13.95
C ASP A 73 -6.90 -0.95 15.29
N ASP A 74 -6.25 -2.11 15.19
CA ASP A 74 -5.89 -3.02 16.29
C ASP A 74 -4.36 -3.02 16.52
N ARG A 75 -3.74 -1.88 16.86
CA ARG A 75 -2.27 -1.68 16.89
C ARG A 75 -1.60 -1.79 18.24
N GLY A 76 -2.38 -1.71 19.34
CA GLY A 76 -1.87 -1.61 20.70
C GLY A 76 -1.59 -2.96 21.37
N ILE A 77 -0.87 -2.93 22.50
CA ILE A 77 -0.61 -4.11 23.34
C ILE A 77 -1.92 -4.75 23.84
N ASP A 78 -2.97 -3.97 23.98
CA ASP A 78 -4.28 -4.44 24.47
C ASP A 78 -4.91 -5.45 23.51
N VAL A 79 -4.66 -5.32 22.21
CA VAL A 79 -5.12 -6.29 21.20
C VAL A 79 -4.46 -7.66 21.46
N ILE A 80 -3.17 -7.64 21.76
CA ILE A 80 -2.44 -8.86 22.07
C ILE A 80 -3.01 -9.53 23.30
N ARG A 81 -3.28 -8.76 24.37
CA ARG A 81 -3.79 -9.26 25.65
C ARG A 81 -5.24 -9.69 25.61
N ASN A 82 -6.10 -8.88 24.96
CA ASN A 82 -7.54 -9.02 25.07
C ASN A 82 -8.16 -9.80 23.92
N LYS A 83 -7.52 -9.84 22.73
CA LYS A 83 -8.04 -10.56 21.56
C LYS A 83 -7.20 -11.80 21.22
N ILE A 84 -5.87 -11.64 21.07
CA ILE A 84 -5.00 -12.73 20.62
C ILE A 84 -4.81 -13.78 21.71
N THR A 85 -4.38 -13.38 22.89
CA THR A 85 -4.08 -14.34 24.01
C THR A 85 -5.28 -15.22 24.34
N PRO A 86 -6.50 -14.71 24.59
CA PRO A 86 -7.66 -15.57 24.84
C PRO A 86 -7.99 -16.49 23.68
N PHE A 87 -7.85 -16.00 22.43
CA PHE A 87 -8.13 -16.78 21.23
C PHE A 87 -7.20 -17.99 21.12
N ILE A 88 -5.88 -17.81 21.27
CA ILE A 88 -4.89 -18.89 21.09
C ILE A 88 -4.81 -19.85 22.31
N SER A 89 -5.35 -19.46 23.47
CA SER A 89 -5.37 -20.29 24.68
C SER A 89 -6.40 -21.41 24.60
N VAL A 90 -7.33 -21.35 23.66
CA VAL A 90 -8.37 -22.36 23.50
C VAL A 90 -7.97 -23.33 22.40
N LYS A 91 -8.02 -24.64 22.68
CA LYS A 91 -7.74 -25.70 21.71
C LYS A 91 -8.68 -25.57 20.49
N PRO A 92 -8.15 -25.64 19.26
CA PRO A 92 -8.97 -25.56 18.06
C PRO A 92 -9.95 -26.75 17.94
N ALA A 93 -11.14 -26.49 17.43
CA ALA A 93 -12.11 -27.53 17.14
C ALA A 93 -11.92 -28.01 15.68
N ASN A 94 -11.70 -29.31 15.48
CA ASN A 94 -11.57 -29.96 14.17
C ASN A 94 -10.37 -29.51 13.31
N ASP A 95 -9.41 -28.80 13.89
CA ASP A 95 -8.17 -28.35 13.24
C ASP A 95 -6.96 -28.64 14.14
N ASN A 96 -5.76 -28.63 13.57
CA ASN A 96 -4.52 -28.86 14.34
C ASN A 96 -4.07 -27.60 15.08
N PHE A 97 -4.42 -26.41 14.60
CA PHE A 97 -4.03 -25.11 15.14
C PHE A 97 -5.04 -24.02 14.79
N ARG A 98 -4.94 -22.90 15.46
CA ARG A 98 -5.63 -21.65 15.14
C ARG A 98 -4.71 -20.74 14.35
N ILE A 99 -5.27 -19.89 13.49
CA ILE A 99 -4.51 -18.90 12.75
C ILE A 99 -4.89 -17.50 13.23
N VAL A 100 -3.88 -16.72 13.60
CA VAL A 100 -4.00 -15.28 13.83
C VAL A 100 -3.45 -14.58 12.59
N PHE A 101 -4.33 -13.92 11.84
CA PHE A 101 -3.94 -13.15 10.67
C PHE A 101 -3.99 -11.65 10.99
N MET A 102 -2.85 -10.97 10.80
CA MET A 102 -2.69 -9.55 11.09
C MET A 102 -2.31 -8.81 9.80
N GLU A 103 -3.20 -7.93 9.35
CA GLU A 103 -2.98 -7.10 8.16
C GLU A 103 -2.23 -5.82 8.52
N GLU A 104 -1.38 -5.34 7.61
CA GLU A 104 -0.70 -4.03 7.64
C GLU A 104 0.16 -3.76 8.89
N VAL A 105 0.78 -4.79 9.45
CA VAL A 105 1.50 -4.73 10.73
C VAL A 105 2.64 -3.70 10.79
N GLY A 106 3.22 -3.31 9.65
CA GLY A 106 4.30 -2.31 9.54
C GLY A 106 3.85 -0.98 8.93
N ALA A 107 2.54 -0.69 8.83
CA ALA A 107 2.06 0.55 8.22
C ALA A 107 2.63 1.80 8.92
N PRO A 108 3.05 2.86 8.18
CA PRO A 108 3.60 4.09 8.76
C PRO A 108 2.67 4.78 9.74
N GLN A 109 1.37 4.78 9.41
CA GLN A 109 0.30 5.34 10.23
C GLN A 109 -0.63 4.19 10.60
N GLY A 110 -0.41 3.55 11.75
CA GLY A 110 -1.32 2.52 12.25
C GLY A 110 -0.78 1.08 12.33
N GLY A 111 0.48 0.81 12.01
CA GLY A 111 1.09 -0.50 12.24
C GLY A 111 1.23 -0.84 13.73
N LEU A 112 1.57 -2.09 14.04
CA LEU A 112 1.76 -2.54 15.43
C LEU A 112 2.76 -1.66 16.18
N THR A 113 2.37 -1.21 17.37
CA THR A 113 3.29 -0.48 18.24
C THR A 113 4.46 -1.37 18.68
N MET A 114 5.60 -0.76 19.05
CA MET A 114 6.76 -1.50 19.56
C MET A 114 6.41 -2.38 20.76
N ALA A 115 5.55 -1.90 21.66
CA ALA A 115 5.06 -2.66 22.81
C ALA A 115 4.22 -3.89 22.38
N ALA A 116 3.37 -3.73 21.36
CA ALA A 116 2.60 -4.84 20.80
C ALA A 116 3.49 -5.87 20.11
N GLN A 117 4.49 -5.43 19.35
CA GLN A 117 5.46 -6.31 18.70
C GLN A 117 6.26 -7.13 19.72
N SER A 118 6.71 -6.50 20.81
CA SER A 118 7.42 -7.19 21.91
C SER A 118 6.51 -8.18 22.64
N ALA A 119 5.27 -7.82 22.91
CA ALA A 119 4.30 -8.72 23.52
C ALA A 119 3.98 -9.93 22.62
N LEU A 120 3.86 -9.70 21.31
CA LEU A 120 3.62 -10.76 20.32
C LEU A 120 4.82 -11.71 20.23
N LEU A 121 6.04 -11.18 20.28
CA LEU A 121 7.27 -11.98 20.30
C LEU A 121 7.27 -12.95 21.48
N ASN A 122 6.95 -12.48 22.69
CA ASN A 122 6.88 -13.32 23.89
C ASN A 122 5.87 -14.46 23.71
N ILE A 123 4.68 -14.17 23.16
CA ILE A 123 3.66 -15.19 22.89
C ILE A 123 4.15 -16.24 21.89
N ILE A 124 4.85 -15.83 20.84
CA ILE A 124 5.38 -16.75 19.82
C ILE A 124 6.50 -17.63 20.42
N GLU A 125 7.29 -17.11 21.35
CA GLU A 125 8.36 -17.83 22.02
C GLU A 125 7.85 -18.80 23.08
N ASP A 126 6.76 -18.48 23.78
CA ASP A 126 6.13 -19.32 24.81
C ASP A 126 5.52 -20.63 24.29
N LYS A 127 5.80 -20.99 23.03
CA LYS A 127 5.42 -22.26 22.39
C LYS A 127 3.93 -22.61 22.50
N HIS A 128 3.07 -21.70 22.10
CA HIS A 128 1.67 -22.05 21.87
C HIS A 128 1.58 -23.05 20.70
N THR A 129 1.53 -24.33 21.03
CA THR A 129 1.50 -25.44 20.07
C THR A 129 0.32 -25.38 19.10
N TYR A 130 -0.71 -24.63 19.45
CA TYR A 130 -1.96 -24.55 18.69
C TYR A 130 -2.15 -23.24 17.94
N ALA A 131 -1.14 -22.38 17.82
CA ALA A 131 -1.27 -21.11 17.09
C ALA A 131 -0.26 -21.01 15.95
N ARG A 132 -0.70 -20.41 14.85
CA ARG A 132 0.13 -19.96 13.74
C ARG A 132 -0.22 -18.51 13.41
N PHE A 133 0.78 -17.75 13.07
CA PHE A 133 0.62 -16.34 12.77
C PHE A 133 0.90 -16.09 11.30
N ILE A 134 0.01 -15.36 10.64
CA ILE A 134 0.22 -14.82 9.31
C ILE A 134 0.20 -13.31 9.43
N MET A 135 1.24 -12.64 8.95
CA MET A 135 1.32 -11.17 8.93
C MET A 135 1.51 -10.67 7.51
N THR A 136 0.91 -9.52 7.19
CA THR A 136 1.17 -8.81 5.95
C THR A 136 1.69 -7.41 6.21
N THR A 137 2.64 -6.95 5.38
CA THR A 137 3.17 -5.58 5.45
C THR A 137 3.75 -5.12 4.11
N ASN A 138 3.72 -3.81 3.87
CA ASN A 138 4.52 -3.18 2.81
C ASN A 138 5.90 -2.75 3.32
N PHE A 139 6.10 -2.67 4.64
CA PHE A 139 7.27 -2.10 5.32
C PHE A 139 7.85 -3.09 6.35
N PRO A 140 8.51 -4.17 5.90
CA PRO A 140 9.04 -5.18 6.82
C PRO A 140 10.13 -4.64 7.76
N GLU A 141 10.84 -3.58 7.35
CA GLU A 141 11.88 -2.90 8.13
C GLU A 141 11.33 -2.22 9.41
N ARG A 142 10.03 -1.95 9.47
CA ARG A 142 9.36 -1.36 10.65
C ARG A 142 9.03 -2.38 11.74
N LEU A 143 9.21 -3.66 11.45
CA LEU A 143 9.06 -4.71 12.44
C LEU A 143 10.39 -4.97 13.14
N LEU A 144 10.32 -5.26 14.44
CA LEU A 144 11.48 -5.68 15.23
C LEU A 144 12.23 -6.83 14.54
N PRO A 145 13.56 -6.76 14.38
CA PRO A 145 14.34 -7.85 13.79
C PRO A 145 14.13 -9.19 14.51
N SER A 146 14.00 -9.17 15.85
CA SER A 146 13.69 -10.35 16.66
C SER A 146 12.34 -10.96 16.33
N LEU A 147 11.31 -10.13 16.08
CA LEU A 147 10.00 -10.62 15.65
C LEU A 147 10.06 -11.21 14.25
N ARG A 148 10.69 -10.50 13.29
CA ARG A 148 10.82 -10.98 11.90
C ARG A 148 11.53 -12.33 11.80
N SER A 149 12.54 -12.57 12.63
CA SER A 149 13.29 -13.83 12.62
C SER A 149 12.46 -15.05 13.04
N ARG A 150 11.29 -14.85 13.66
CA ARG A 150 10.34 -15.91 14.04
C ARG A 150 9.35 -16.27 12.92
N PHE A 151 9.46 -15.61 11.76
CA PHE A 151 8.59 -15.81 10.62
C PHE A 151 9.37 -16.27 9.38
N VAL A 152 8.77 -17.18 8.64
CA VAL A 152 9.20 -17.44 7.26
C VAL A 152 8.73 -16.26 6.41
N GLN A 153 9.71 -15.53 5.88
CA GLN A 153 9.47 -14.33 5.10
C GLN A 153 9.28 -14.71 3.63
N ILE A 154 8.17 -14.29 3.03
CA ILE A 154 7.87 -14.48 1.61
C ILE A 154 7.64 -13.12 0.98
N LYS A 155 8.55 -12.72 0.10
CA LYS A 155 8.40 -11.52 -0.71
C LYS A 155 7.37 -11.79 -1.80
N ILE A 156 6.34 -10.97 -1.86
CA ILE A 156 5.37 -10.96 -2.95
C ILE A 156 5.79 -9.84 -3.90
N GLU A 157 6.29 -10.25 -5.05
CA GLU A 157 6.80 -9.33 -6.06
C GLU A 157 5.67 -8.69 -6.85
N GLU A 158 6.01 -7.66 -7.59
CA GLU A 158 5.10 -6.99 -8.51
C GLU A 158 4.72 -7.94 -9.65
N MET A 159 3.46 -7.91 -10.03
CA MET A 159 2.96 -8.61 -11.22
C MET A 159 3.59 -7.98 -12.47
N GLN A 160 3.96 -8.78 -13.47
CA GLN A 160 4.43 -8.22 -14.74
C GLN A 160 3.29 -7.54 -15.48
N LYS A 161 3.62 -6.56 -16.34
CA LYS A 161 2.60 -5.81 -17.10
C LYS A 161 1.78 -6.71 -18.01
N ASP A 162 2.41 -7.72 -18.60
CA ASP A 162 1.73 -8.69 -19.47
C ASP A 162 0.71 -9.52 -18.69
N ASP A 163 1.07 -9.98 -17.50
CA ASP A 163 0.14 -10.70 -16.60
C ASP A 163 -1.03 -9.79 -16.16
N MET A 164 -0.76 -8.51 -15.92
CA MET A 164 -1.82 -7.54 -15.62
C MET A 164 -2.75 -7.35 -16.81
N LEU A 165 -2.21 -7.29 -18.02
CA LEU A 165 -2.97 -7.16 -19.26
C LEU A 165 -3.88 -8.36 -19.46
N ASP A 166 -3.36 -9.57 -19.34
CA ASP A 166 -4.14 -10.81 -19.46
C ASP A 166 -5.26 -10.86 -18.41
N ARG A 167 -4.97 -10.42 -17.20
CA ARG A 167 -5.98 -10.35 -16.13
C ARG A 167 -7.07 -9.34 -16.43
N LEU A 168 -6.73 -8.16 -16.94
CA LEU A 168 -7.73 -7.14 -17.33
C LEU A 168 -8.58 -7.62 -18.52
N LYS A 169 -7.96 -8.24 -19.53
CA LYS A 169 -8.68 -8.84 -20.67
C LYS A 169 -9.69 -9.87 -20.20
N TYR A 170 -9.26 -10.83 -19.38
CA TYR A 170 -10.14 -11.83 -18.80
C TYR A 170 -11.35 -11.19 -18.09
N ILE A 171 -11.13 -10.14 -17.30
CA ILE A 171 -12.21 -9.45 -16.58
C ILE A 171 -13.15 -8.73 -17.56
N CYS A 172 -12.62 -8.05 -18.56
CA CYS A 172 -13.45 -7.40 -19.60
C CYS A 172 -14.33 -8.40 -20.35
N GLU A 173 -13.79 -9.57 -20.69
CA GLU A 173 -14.53 -10.63 -21.34
C GLU A 173 -15.66 -11.18 -20.45
N GLN A 174 -15.37 -11.44 -19.16
CA GLN A 174 -16.38 -11.93 -18.20
C GLN A 174 -17.50 -10.91 -17.96
N GLU A 175 -17.18 -9.61 -18.01
CA GLU A 175 -18.14 -8.52 -17.83
C GLU A 175 -18.78 -8.05 -19.13
N GLN A 176 -18.41 -8.66 -20.26
CA GLN A 176 -18.85 -8.26 -21.60
C GLN A 176 -18.57 -6.78 -21.89
N ILE A 177 -17.38 -6.30 -21.51
CA ILE A 177 -16.93 -4.95 -21.73
C ILE A 177 -16.13 -4.93 -23.04
N GLN A 178 -16.53 -4.07 -23.99
CA GLN A 178 -15.73 -3.80 -25.19
C GLN A 178 -14.53 -2.93 -24.81
N TYR A 179 -13.36 -3.34 -25.27
CA TYR A 179 -12.09 -2.68 -24.98
C TYR A 179 -11.14 -2.73 -26.19
N ASP A 180 -10.15 -1.83 -26.18
CA ASP A 180 -8.97 -1.92 -27.01
C ASP A 180 -7.74 -2.20 -26.12
N ASP A 181 -6.80 -2.98 -26.63
CA ASP A 181 -5.54 -3.30 -25.94
C ASP A 181 -4.78 -2.01 -25.55
N GLN A 182 -4.83 -0.96 -26.35
CA GLN A 182 -4.22 0.33 -26.03
C GLN A 182 -4.87 1.00 -24.81
N GLN A 183 -6.19 0.88 -24.64
CA GLN A 183 -6.90 1.38 -23.46
C GLN A 183 -6.45 0.67 -22.21
N LEU A 184 -6.37 -0.67 -22.23
CA LEU A 184 -5.88 -1.47 -21.11
C LEU A 184 -4.42 -1.18 -20.77
N MET A 185 -3.57 -1.01 -21.78
CA MET A 185 -2.17 -0.64 -21.56
C MET A 185 -2.02 0.77 -20.96
N ARG A 186 -2.87 1.72 -21.32
CA ARG A 186 -2.91 3.05 -20.68
C ARG A 186 -3.28 2.94 -19.20
N ILE A 187 -4.28 2.11 -18.85
CA ILE A 187 -4.67 1.82 -17.47
C ILE A 187 -3.47 1.25 -16.71
N ILE A 188 -2.83 0.20 -17.26
CA ILE A 188 -1.68 -0.46 -16.64
C ILE A 188 -0.54 0.53 -16.43
N ASN A 189 -0.13 1.27 -17.45
CA ASN A 189 0.99 2.21 -17.35
C ASN A 189 0.77 3.29 -16.29
N THR A 190 -0.49 3.68 -16.04
CA THR A 190 -0.84 4.67 -15.02
C THR A 190 -0.85 4.11 -13.61
N THR A 191 -1.19 2.82 -13.46
CA THR A 191 -1.47 2.23 -12.15
C THR A 191 -0.44 1.19 -11.69
N TYR A 192 0.48 0.82 -12.59
CA TYR A 192 1.53 -0.16 -12.29
C TYR A 192 2.33 0.21 -11.04
N PRO A 193 2.62 -0.74 -10.16
CA PRO A 193 2.34 -2.20 -10.25
C PRO A 193 1.03 -2.63 -9.54
N ASN A 194 0.10 -1.73 -9.28
CA ASN A 194 -1.03 -1.92 -8.39
C ASN A 194 -2.28 -2.38 -9.14
N MET A 195 -2.55 -3.69 -9.15
CA MET A 195 -3.73 -4.28 -9.80
C MET A 195 -5.07 -3.77 -9.23
N ARG A 196 -5.13 -3.42 -7.92
CA ARG A 196 -6.34 -2.85 -7.32
C ARG A 196 -6.68 -1.51 -7.95
N ASN A 197 -5.67 -0.64 -8.11
CA ASN A 197 -5.84 0.67 -8.75
C ASN A 197 -6.21 0.51 -10.24
N ALA A 198 -5.66 -0.49 -10.93
CA ALA A 198 -6.00 -0.77 -12.32
C ALA A 198 -7.48 -1.14 -12.46
N LEU A 199 -8.01 -1.98 -11.57
CA LEU A 199 -9.42 -2.36 -11.57
C LEU A 199 -10.33 -1.18 -11.22
N GLN A 200 -9.94 -0.33 -10.28
CA GLN A 200 -10.70 0.87 -9.92
C GLN A 200 -10.75 1.87 -11.09
N LEU A 201 -9.62 2.09 -11.76
CA LEU A 201 -9.56 2.96 -12.93
C LEU A 201 -10.38 2.39 -14.09
N LEU A 202 -10.28 1.09 -14.37
CA LEU A 202 -11.11 0.41 -15.35
C LEU A 202 -12.60 0.61 -15.04
N GLU A 203 -13.03 0.32 -13.81
CA GLU A 203 -14.44 0.43 -13.38
C GLU A 203 -14.97 1.87 -13.54
N GLY A 204 -14.16 2.87 -13.20
CA GLY A 204 -14.53 4.29 -13.33
C GLY A 204 -14.68 4.77 -14.79
N CYS A 205 -14.14 4.02 -15.74
CA CYS A 205 -14.20 4.38 -17.17
C CYS A 205 -15.23 3.57 -17.97
N ILE A 206 -15.95 2.62 -17.35
CA ILE A 206 -16.98 1.82 -18.01
C ILE A 206 -18.26 2.65 -18.14
N VAL A 207 -18.77 2.74 -19.36
CA VAL A 207 -20.09 3.31 -19.66
C VAL A 207 -20.97 2.27 -20.34
N GLN A 208 -22.26 2.41 -20.15
CA GLN A 208 -23.25 1.60 -20.87
C GLN A 208 -23.92 2.48 -21.94
N ARG A 209 -23.74 2.11 -23.20
CA ARG A 209 -24.42 2.76 -24.34
C ARG A 209 -25.30 1.71 -25.02
N ALA A 210 -26.61 2.00 -25.07
CA ALA A 210 -27.62 1.01 -25.47
C ALA A 210 -27.47 -0.29 -24.62
N ASN A 211 -27.15 -1.41 -25.24
CA ASN A 211 -26.97 -2.70 -24.54
C ASN A 211 -25.50 -3.14 -24.46
N VAL A 212 -24.56 -2.23 -24.71
CA VAL A 212 -23.12 -2.54 -24.74
C VAL A 212 -22.39 -1.78 -23.63
N LYS A 213 -21.60 -2.48 -22.85
CA LYS A 213 -20.62 -1.91 -21.94
C LYS A 213 -19.32 -1.67 -22.70
N LEU A 214 -18.72 -0.51 -22.55
CA LEU A 214 -17.44 -0.18 -23.20
C LEU A 214 -16.60 0.74 -22.33
N ILE A 215 -15.29 0.78 -22.58
CA ILE A 215 -14.39 1.75 -21.97
C ILE A 215 -14.53 3.07 -22.74
N ASP A 216 -14.91 4.16 -22.05
CA ASP A 216 -15.01 5.48 -22.64
C ASP A 216 -13.65 6.19 -22.62
N ASP A 217 -13.11 6.50 -23.78
CA ASP A 217 -11.78 7.11 -23.91
C ASP A 217 -11.67 8.51 -23.31
N ASN A 218 -12.76 9.27 -23.30
CA ASN A 218 -12.76 10.60 -22.70
C ASN A 218 -12.69 10.50 -21.18
N LEU A 219 -13.47 9.59 -20.58
CA LEU A 219 -13.40 9.33 -19.15
C LEU A 219 -12.03 8.79 -18.74
N LEU A 220 -11.49 7.85 -19.52
CA LEU A 220 -10.16 7.29 -19.28
C LEU A 220 -9.07 8.38 -19.34
N THR A 221 -9.10 9.23 -20.35
CA THR A 221 -8.13 10.33 -20.52
C THR A 221 -8.22 11.31 -19.35
N LYS A 222 -9.45 11.68 -18.94
CA LYS A 222 -9.68 12.58 -17.81
C LYS A 222 -9.18 11.96 -16.48
N ALA A 223 -9.55 10.72 -16.19
CA ALA A 223 -9.13 10.04 -14.98
C ALA A 223 -7.61 9.86 -14.89
N ILE A 224 -6.96 9.53 -16.01
CA ILE A 224 -5.49 9.46 -16.11
C ILE A 224 -4.88 10.83 -15.81
N ALA A 225 -5.39 11.90 -16.40
CA ALA A 225 -4.89 13.26 -16.15
C ALA A 225 -5.04 13.67 -14.69
N GLU A 226 -6.15 13.31 -14.05
CA GLU A 226 -6.37 13.54 -12.61
C GLU A 226 -5.36 12.78 -11.75
N ILE A 227 -5.12 11.49 -12.02
CA ILE A 227 -4.11 10.69 -11.30
C ILE A 227 -2.71 11.30 -11.44
N TYR A 228 -2.32 11.68 -12.65
CA TYR A 228 -1.01 12.32 -12.87
C TYR A 228 -0.90 13.67 -12.17
N SER A 229 -1.97 14.47 -12.13
CA SER A 229 -1.96 15.76 -11.44
C SER A 229 -1.81 15.58 -9.92
N ILE A 230 -2.51 14.62 -9.32
CA ILE A 230 -2.40 14.28 -7.89
C ILE A 230 -0.98 13.79 -7.56
N ASN A 231 -0.44 12.84 -8.35
CA ASN A 231 0.90 12.32 -8.14
C ASN A 231 1.97 13.42 -8.28
N ARG A 232 1.77 14.35 -9.22
CA ARG A 232 2.68 15.48 -9.44
C ARG A 232 2.66 16.46 -8.26
N ILE A 233 1.48 16.74 -7.71
CA ILE A 233 1.33 17.55 -6.51
C ILE A 233 2.04 16.88 -5.33
N GLU A 234 1.86 15.59 -5.13
CA GLU A 234 2.48 14.85 -4.02
C GLU A 234 4.02 14.79 -4.15
N LEU A 235 4.53 14.56 -5.36
CA LEU A 235 5.97 14.63 -5.64
C LEU A 235 6.52 16.04 -5.40
N SER A 236 5.78 17.08 -5.78
CA SER A 236 6.16 18.47 -5.54
C SER A 236 6.21 18.81 -4.05
N LYS A 237 5.26 18.32 -3.25
CA LYS A 237 5.28 18.46 -1.78
C LYS A 237 6.51 17.80 -1.17
N GLN A 238 6.78 16.54 -1.54
CA GLN A 238 7.96 15.82 -1.03
C GLN A 238 9.26 16.52 -1.42
N PHE A 239 9.32 17.07 -2.61
CA PHE A 239 10.47 17.85 -3.08
C PHE A 239 10.67 19.13 -2.28
N ILE A 240 9.61 19.90 -2.01
CA ILE A 240 9.69 21.12 -1.21
C ILE A 240 10.17 20.81 0.21
N VAL A 241 9.66 19.74 0.82
CA VAL A 241 10.10 19.29 2.14
C VAL A 241 11.58 18.87 2.13
N ALA A 242 12.02 18.17 1.08
CA ALA A 242 13.43 17.80 0.92
C ALA A 242 14.32 19.00 0.71
N LEU A 243 13.91 19.98 -0.09
CA LEU A 243 14.59 21.27 -0.26
C LEU A 243 14.76 22.00 1.08
N TRP A 244 13.67 22.11 1.83
CA TRP A 244 13.68 22.78 3.13
C TRP A 244 14.64 22.11 4.11
N LYS A 245 14.58 20.79 4.25
CA LYS A 245 15.46 20.03 5.16
C LYS A 245 16.93 20.10 4.78
N ASN A 246 17.23 20.27 3.50
CA ASN A 246 18.59 20.33 2.98
C ASN A 246 19.01 21.76 2.54
N ARG A 247 18.29 22.81 2.93
CA ARG A 247 18.46 24.18 2.45
C ARG A 247 19.88 24.73 2.53
N LYS A 248 20.68 24.23 3.49
CA LYS A 248 22.09 24.63 3.67
C LYS A 248 23.05 23.97 2.67
N ASN A 249 22.63 22.94 1.97
CA ASN A 249 23.49 22.11 1.10
C ASN A 249 23.10 22.18 -0.38
N PHE A 250 22.05 22.93 -0.73
CA PHE A 250 21.60 23.03 -2.11
C PHE A 250 22.40 24.07 -2.89
N THR A 251 22.96 23.66 -4.04
CA THR A 251 23.63 24.55 -4.99
C THR A 251 22.73 24.84 -6.20
N LYS A 252 22.94 26.02 -6.84
CA LYS A 252 22.20 26.39 -8.07
C LYS A 252 22.27 25.36 -9.21
N GLU A 253 23.32 24.52 -9.24
CA GLU A 253 23.46 23.46 -10.24
C GLU A 253 22.51 22.28 -10.01
N THR A 254 22.27 21.93 -8.76
CA THR A 254 21.36 20.82 -8.39
C THR A 254 19.91 21.08 -8.83
N ILE A 255 19.54 22.36 -8.96
CA ILE A 255 18.17 22.77 -9.31
C ILE A 255 17.94 22.79 -10.80
N LYS A 256 18.97 23.11 -11.60
CA LYS A 256 18.90 23.10 -13.07
C LYS A 256 18.63 21.69 -13.64
N THR A 257 18.89 20.65 -12.85
CA THR A 257 18.68 19.25 -13.24
C THR A 257 17.26 18.72 -12.93
N LEU A 258 16.35 19.56 -12.40
CA LEU A 258 15.00 19.19 -11.95
C LEU A 258 13.88 19.91 -12.74
N PRO A 259 13.81 19.76 -14.08
CA PRO A 259 12.85 20.54 -14.89
C PRO A 259 11.38 20.16 -14.71
N PHE A 260 11.07 19.02 -14.07
CA PHE A 260 9.70 18.48 -14.04
C PHE A 260 8.85 18.89 -12.82
N VAL A 261 9.44 19.47 -11.78
CA VAL A 261 8.74 19.74 -10.50
C VAL A 261 8.16 21.15 -10.45
N ILE A 262 8.67 22.06 -11.27
CA ILE A 262 8.43 23.51 -11.15
C ILE A 262 7.07 23.97 -11.68
N ASP A 263 6.48 23.29 -12.66
CA ASP A 263 5.31 23.78 -13.41
C ASP A 263 3.98 23.90 -12.62
N ARG A 264 3.90 23.45 -11.38
CA ARG A 264 2.70 23.57 -10.55
C ARG A 264 2.98 23.74 -9.05
N ILE A 265 4.17 24.19 -8.67
CA ILE A 265 4.46 24.59 -7.28
C ILE A 265 3.52 25.70 -6.83
N GLU A 266 3.07 26.55 -7.75
CA GLU A 266 2.10 27.63 -7.52
C GLU A 266 0.74 27.12 -7.00
N ASP A 267 0.35 25.93 -7.38
CA ASP A 267 -0.94 25.32 -7.01
C ASP A 267 -0.93 24.68 -5.61
N ILE A 268 0.26 24.62 -4.94
CA ILE A 268 0.37 24.00 -3.62
C ILE A 268 0.19 25.08 -2.55
N PRO A 269 -0.88 25.00 -1.73
CA PRO A 269 -1.04 25.89 -0.59
C PRO A 269 0.13 25.74 0.39
N ILE A 270 0.67 26.86 0.86
CA ILE A 270 1.80 26.84 1.81
C ILE A 270 1.45 26.12 3.11
N GLU A 271 0.19 26.18 3.52
CA GLU A 271 -0.35 25.48 4.67
C GLU A 271 -0.18 23.97 4.56
N THR A 272 -0.24 23.44 3.34
CA THR A 272 -0.03 21.99 3.08
C THR A 272 1.43 21.61 3.27
N VAL A 273 2.37 22.49 2.93
CA VAL A 273 3.82 22.27 3.17
C VAL A 273 4.13 22.35 4.66
N MET A 274 3.55 23.30 5.37
CA MET A 274 3.70 23.46 6.82
C MET A 274 3.30 22.19 7.59
N GLN A 275 2.21 21.54 7.20
CA GLN A 275 1.74 20.30 7.83
C GLN A 275 2.71 19.12 7.70
N LEU A 276 3.65 19.16 6.76
CA LEU A 276 4.63 18.12 6.51
C LEU A 276 5.97 18.33 7.23
N LEU A 277 6.13 19.50 7.86
CA LEU A 277 7.32 19.87 8.60
C LEU A 277 7.16 19.58 10.09
N ASP A 278 8.26 19.41 10.80
CA ASP A 278 8.20 19.41 12.27
C ASP A 278 7.99 20.84 12.81
N LYS A 279 7.60 20.96 14.09
CA LYS A 279 7.24 22.26 14.69
C LYS A 279 8.34 23.30 14.60
N LYS A 280 9.60 22.90 14.58
CA LYS A 280 10.73 23.82 14.52
C LYS A 280 10.91 24.35 13.10
N ASP A 281 10.87 23.47 12.12
CA ASP A 281 10.98 23.81 10.70
C ASP A 281 9.74 24.60 10.24
N GLU A 282 8.54 24.30 10.78
CA GLU A 282 7.32 25.04 10.54
C GLU A 282 7.44 26.52 11.00
N LEU A 283 7.95 26.77 12.20
CA LEU A 283 8.16 28.13 12.72
C LEU A 283 9.17 28.93 11.88
N GLU A 284 10.27 28.30 11.50
CA GLU A 284 11.30 28.95 10.65
C GLU A 284 10.73 29.29 9.27
N LEU A 285 9.89 28.42 8.69
CA LEU A 285 9.20 28.67 7.43
C LEU A 285 8.22 29.85 7.55
N ILE A 286 7.46 29.92 8.65
CA ILE A 286 6.53 31.03 8.93
C ILE A 286 7.28 32.35 9.03
N GLU A 287 8.40 32.41 9.77
CA GLU A 287 9.23 33.61 9.90
C GLU A 287 9.73 34.09 8.55
N MET A 288 10.27 33.20 7.72
CA MET A 288 10.74 33.52 6.37
C MET A 288 9.61 34.06 5.48
N MET A 289 8.40 33.44 5.55
CA MET A 289 7.24 33.92 4.78
C MET A 289 6.75 35.28 5.25
N ILE A 290 6.76 35.55 6.55
CA ILE A 290 6.42 36.87 7.11
C ILE A 290 7.40 37.94 6.58
N ASP A 291 8.68 37.66 6.56
CA ASP A 291 9.69 38.60 6.08
C ASP A 291 9.60 38.82 4.56
N LEU A 292 9.28 37.79 3.79
CA LEU A 292 8.98 37.91 2.37
C LEU A 292 7.77 38.79 2.10
N ARG A 293 6.67 38.55 2.80
CA ARG A 293 5.41 39.29 2.63
C ARG A 293 5.49 40.74 3.14
N LYS A 294 6.43 41.03 4.05
CA LYS A 294 6.77 42.44 4.38
C LYS A 294 7.38 43.18 3.20
N LYS A 295 8.14 42.45 2.36
CA LYS A 295 8.82 43.01 1.16
C LYS A 295 7.93 42.97 -0.07
N ASN A 296 7.12 41.93 -0.21
CA ASN A 296 6.18 41.74 -1.30
C ASN A 296 4.90 41.10 -0.76
N LYS A 297 3.77 41.82 -0.77
CA LYS A 297 2.48 41.37 -0.21
C LYS A 297 1.93 40.11 -0.91
N ASP A 298 2.25 39.95 -2.19
CA ASP A 298 1.77 38.84 -3.04
C ASP A 298 2.82 37.71 -3.17
N ALA A 299 3.80 37.68 -2.24
CA ALA A 299 4.84 36.65 -2.28
C ALA A 299 4.24 35.23 -2.19
N SER A 300 4.62 34.42 -3.15
CA SER A 300 4.18 33.03 -3.35
C SER A 300 5.19 32.03 -2.78
N LEU A 301 4.83 30.75 -2.82
CA LEU A 301 5.73 29.66 -2.47
C LEU A 301 6.99 29.62 -3.37
N ILE A 302 6.86 30.07 -4.63
CA ILE A 302 8.00 30.19 -5.58
C ILE A 302 8.98 31.24 -5.09
N ASP A 303 8.50 32.40 -4.63
CA ASP A 303 9.38 33.47 -4.10
C ASP A 303 10.12 32.99 -2.86
N LEU A 304 9.48 32.20 -2.00
CA LEU A 304 10.10 31.56 -0.86
C LEU A 304 11.23 30.59 -1.27
N ILE A 305 10.96 29.74 -2.25
CA ILE A 305 11.95 28.80 -2.79
C ILE A 305 13.12 29.58 -3.38
N ALA A 306 12.84 30.63 -4.17
CA ALA A 306 13.86 31.48 -4.73
C ALA A 306 14.73 32.17 -3.65
N GLN A 307 14.13 32.57 -2.53
CA GLN A 307 14.88 33.15 -1.39
C GLN A 307 15.74 32.09 -0.70
N ILE A 308 15.22 30.87 -0.46
CA ILE A 308 16.00 29.76 0.11
C ILE A 308 17.21 29.44 -0.75
N LEU A 309 17.06 29.53 -2.07
CA LEU A 309 18.14 29.27 -3.03
C LEU A 309 19.15 30.41 -3.19
N ASN A 310 18.76 31.64 -2.87
CA ASN A 310 19.61 32.83 -2.96
C ASN A 310 20.18 33.27 -1.61
N SER A 311 19.82 32.59 -0.52
CA SER A 311 20.34 32.88 0.82
C SER A 311 21.71 32.19 1.03
N GLU A 312 22.71 32.59 0.20
CA GLU A 312 24.13 32.44 0.46
C GLU A 312 24.77 33.80 0.87
#